data_e698c55eb7a99b45e15f25622b3a922c
#
_entry.id   e698c55eb7a99b45e15f25622b3a922c
#
_cell.length_a   1.000
_cell.length_b   1.000
_cell.length_c   1.000
_cell.angle_alpha   90.00
_cell.angle_beta   90.00
_cell.angle_gamma   90.00
#
_symmetry.space_group_name_H-M   'P 1'
#
loop_
_entity.id
_entity.type
_entity.pdbx_description
1 polymer ?
#
loop_
_entity_poly.entity_id
_entity_poly.type
_entity_poly.pdbx_seq_one_letter_code
_entity_poly.pdbx_strand_id
1 'polypeptide(L)'
;PAMIEGSRVAVTDGQGRFTVTTLRPGTYSVTFTLPGFSTVVTDGVELPASFTATVNAELSVGAVEETITVSGQAPTIDVQQVRERQVVSKEVLDTLPMGKDWGAIGALVVGVAAASQDVGGVREGYMPYLSSHGGDSRDGMRMMDGMSMGNLSCGYSCTTLNSNDANTQELSYEVGAVSADVAIGGVRVNIIPKEGGNTFSGSAFGNWSNSSLQGDNLSSALKAQGVQSPDALDLIYDTSYDLGGPILQDKLWFHAAFRAWGLEFLPSNTFYDTDPNPFVFTPGTEKGVDENYNASTSLRLTAQATEQNKFSVYFNHAFRHLPHTS
;
A
#
# COMPACT_ATOMS: atom_id res chain seq x y z
N PRO A 1 -18.06 3.96 10.08
CA PRO A 1 -18.71 3.27 8.95
C PRO A 1 -17.88 3.44 7.68
N ALA A 2 -17.61 2.32 7.01
CA ALA A 2 -16.83 2.33 5.77
C ALA A 2 -17.61 2.89 4.57
N MET A 3 -18.92 3.04 4.69
CA MET A 3 -19.77 3.60 3.66
C MET A 3 -19.91 5.12 3.78
N ILE A 4 -19.68 5.82 2.69
CA ILE A 4 -19.87 7.28 2.61
C ILE A 4 -21.36 7.60 2.57
N GLU A 5 -22.14 6.73 1.91
CA GLU A 5 -23.59 6.87 1.76
C GLU A 5 -24.38 6.57 3.06
N GLY A 6 -23.72 6.21 4.13
CA GLY A 6 -24.35 5.84 5.41
C GLY A 6 -24.96 4.42 5.41
N SER A 7 -25.80 4.06 4.46
CA SER A 7 -26.40 2.72 4.36
C SER A 7 -26.73 2.34 2.92
N ARG A 8 -26.69 1.03 2.61
CA ARG A 8 -27.20 0.44 1.37
C ARG A 8 -28.25 -0.60 1.69
N VAL A 9 -29.30 -0.65 0.89
CA VAL A 9 -30.39 -1.61 1.04
C VAL A 9 -30.35 -2.60 -0.11
N ALA A 10 -30.50 -3.88 0.22
CA ALA A 10 -30.69 -4.96 -0.75
C ALA A 10 -31.91 -5.77 -0.33
N VAL A 11 -32.68 -6.26 -1.29
CA VAL A 11 -33.81 -7.15 -1.06
C VAL A 11 -33.39 -8.57 -1.40
N THR A 12 -33.73 -9.52 -0.54
CA THR A 12 -33.47 -10.94 -0.78
C THR A 12 -34.31 -11.51 -1.93
N ASP A 13 -33.76 -12.45 -2.66
CA ASP A 13 -34.50 -13.22 -3.68
C ASP A 13 -35.46 -14.22 -3.04
N GLY A 14 -36.21 -14.97 -3.88
CA GLY A 14 -37.18 -15.97 -3.43
C GLY A 14 -36.54 -17.16 -2.67
N GLN A 15 -35.22 -17.25 -2.60
CA GLN A 15 -34.45 -18.25 -1.85
C GLN A 15 -33.77 -17.64 -0.61
N GLY A 16 -34.07 -16.38 -0.30
CA GLY A 16 -33.48 -15.66 0.83
C GLY A 16 -32.06 -15.19 0.59
N ARG A 17 -31.54 -15.19 -0.65
CA ARG A 17 -30.18 -14.76 -0.98
C ARG A 17 -30.18 -13.28 -1.35
N PHE A 18 -29.13 -12.58 -0.93
CA PHE A 18 -28.87 -11.19 -1.29
C PHE A 18 -27.40 -11.01 -1.75
N THR A 19 -27.15 -9.95 -2.48
CA THR A 19 -25.79 -9.55 -2.85
C THR A 19 -25.70 -8.02 -2.82
N VAL A 20 -24.69 -7.52 -2.12
CA VAL A 20 -24.35 -6.10 -2.10
C VAL A 20 -22.96 -5.96 -2.73
N THR A 21 -22.89 -5.33 -3.90
CA THR A 21 -21.65 -5.17 -4.65
C THR A 21 -21.07 -3.76 -4.48
N THR A 22 -19.81 -3.59 -4.89
CA THR A 22 -19.12 -2.28 -4.91
C THR A 22 -18.99 -1.64 -3.53
N LEU A 23 -18.87 -2.45 -2.49
CA LEU A 23 -18.51 -1.96 -1.16
C LEU A 23 -17.00 -1.70 -1.09
N ARG A 24 -16.61 -0.73 -0.30
CA ARG A 24 -15.20 -0.44 -0.03
C ARG A 24 -14.62 -1.40 1.01
N PRO A 25 -13.30 -1.54 1.07
CA PRO A 25 -12.69 -2.14 2.24
C PRO A 25 -13.08 -1.39 3.52
N GLY A 26 -13.38 -2.13 4.56
CA GLY A 26 -13.74 -1.57 5.86
C GLY A 26 -14.64 -2.48 6.69
N THR A 27 -15.06 -1.99 7.84
CA THR A 27 -15.93 -2.72 8.78
C THR A 27 -17.39 -2.29 8.61
N TYR A 28 -18.27 -3.24 8.50
CA TYR A 28 -19.69 -3.04 8.23
C TYR A 28 -20.58 -3.64 9.31
N SER A 29 -21.79 -3.06 9.43
CA SER A 29 -22.91 -3.65 10.14
C SER A 29 -23.96 -4.05 9.13
N VAL A 30 -24.46 -5.27 9.20
CA VAL A 30 -25.52 -5.79 8.33
C VAL A 30 -26.79 -5.99 9.14
N THR A 31 -27.85 -5.29 8.76
CA THR A 31 -29.14 -5.36 9.44
C THR A 31 -30.15 -6.10 8.56
N PHE A 32 -30.76 -7.14 9.12
CA PHE A 32 -31.81 -7.91 8.46
C PHE A 32 -33.16 -7.57 9.09
N THR A 33 -34.11 -7.16 8.25
CA THR A 33 -35.47 -6.80 8.68
C THR A 33 -36.50 -7.50 7.81
N LEU A 34 -37.51 -8.06 8.46
CA LEU A 34 -38.67 -8.65 7.78
C LEU A 34 -39.93 -8.36 8.63
N PRO A 35 -41.02 -7.85 8.04
CA PRO A 35 -42.26 -7.61 8.79
C PRO A 35 -42.75 -8.87 9.51
N GLY A 36 -43.01 -8.77 10.83
CA GLY A 36 -43.43 -9.88 11.66
C GLY A 36 -42.31 -10.73 12.29
N PHE A 37 -41.05 -10.32 12.06
CA PHE A 37 -39.87 -10.98 12.65
C PHE A 37 -39.04 -9.97 13.43
N SER A 38 -38.26 -10.47 14.38
CA SER A 38 -37.29 -9.65 15.12
C SER A 38 -36.13 -9.20 14.18
N THR A 39 -35.69 -7.97 14.37
CA THR A 39 -34.54 -7.43 13.61
C THR A 39 -33.23 -8.10 14.05
N VAL A 40 -32.42 -8.56 13.14
CA VAL A 40 -31.08 -9.10 13.41
C VAL A 40 -30.03 -8.15 12.89
N VAL A 41 -29.07 -7.76 13.74
CA VAL A 41 -27.92 -6.92 13.40
C VAL A 41 -26.64 -7.74 13.58
N THR A 42 -25.85 -7.85 12.54
CA THR A 42 -24.52 -8.45 12.57
C THR A 42 -23.50 -7.32 12.47
N ASP A 43 -22.81 -7.05 13.57
CA ASP A 43 -21.78 -6.01 13.63
C ASP A 43 -20.38 -6.57 13.44
N GLY A 44 -19.44 -5.72 13.02
CA GLY A 44 -18.02 -6.06 12.93
C GLY A 44 -17.68 -6.92 11.70
N VAL A 45 -18.47 -6.86 10.64
CA VAL A 45 -18.16 -7.57 9.38
C VAL A 45 -17.00 -6.86 8.68
N GLU A 46 -15.81 -7.44 8.75
CA GLU A 46 -14.63 -6.94 8.05
C GLU A 46 -14.68 -7.33 6.57
N LEU A 47 -14.55 -6.34 5.70
CA LEU A 47 -14.58 -6.54 4.24
C LEU A 47 -13.29 -5.95 3.64
N PRO A 48 -12.24 -6.76 3.45
CA PRO A 48 -11.05 -6.35 2.71
C PRO A 48 -11.34 -6.16 1.21
N ALA A 49 -10.43 -5.47 0.49
CA ALA A 49 -10.57 -5.29 -0.95
C ALA A 49 -10.66 -6.62 -1.71
N SER A 50 -11.54 -6.69 -2.70
CA SER A 50 -11.80 -7.89 -3.51
C SER A 50 -12.18 -9.15 -2.71
N PHE A 51 -12.73 -8.99 -1.52
CA PHE A 51 -13.22 -10.06 -0.66
C PHE A 51 -14.75 -10.13 -0.73
N THR A 52 -15.32 -11.32 -0.64
CA THR A 52 -16.75 -11.54 -0.51
C THR A 52 -17.05 -12.11 0.86
N ALA A 53 -17.64 -11.29 1.74
CA ALA A 53 -18.10 -11.75 3.04
C ALA A 53 -19.45 -12.45 2.88
N THR A 54 -19.57 -13.64 3.44
CA THR A 54 -20.87 -14.36 3.55
C THR A 54 -21.44 -14.09 4.92
N VAL A 55 -22.60 -13.43 4.97
CA VAL A 55 -23.31 -13.12 6.21
C VAL A 55 -24.69 -13.77 6.15
N ASN A 56 -24.95 -14.69 7.09
CA ASN A 56 -26.23 -15.38 7.19
C ASN A 56 -26.96 -14.89 8.45
N ALA A 57 -28.28 -14.85 8.41
CA ALA A 57 -29.12 -14.56 9.58
C ALA A 57 -30.31 -15.50 9.67
N GLU A 58 -30.65 -15.90 10.87
CA GLU A 58 -31.88 -16.62 11.19
C GLU A 58 -32.84 -15.64 11.88
N LEU A 59 -33.99 -15.39 11.24
CA LEU A 59 -34.99 -14.48 11.75
C LEU A 59 -36.01 -15.25 12.55
N SER A 60 -36.25 -14.84 13.81
CA SER A 60 -37.30 -15.40 14.68
C SER A 60 -38.56 -14.56 14.60
N VAL A 61 -39.73 -15.23 14.67
CA VAL A 61 -41.02 -14.55 14.75
C VAL A 61 -41.09 -13.78 16.10
N GLY A 62 -41.30 -12.47 16.01
CA GLY A 62 -41.30 -11.60 17.17
C GLY A 62 -41.77 -10.18 16.83
N ALA A 63 -41.89 -9.32 17.87
CA ALA A 63 -42.18 -7.90 17.62
C ALA A 63 -41.01 -7.22 16.96
N VAL A 64 -41.28 -6.32 15.99
CA VAL A 64 -40.30 -5.54 15.23
C VAL A 64 -39.35 -4.71 16.12
N GLU A 65 -39.70 -4.49 17.36
CA GLU A 65 -38.93 -3.70 18.36
C GLU A 65 -37.83 -4.53 19.07
N GLU A 66 -37.79 -5.85 18.92
CA GLU A 66 -36.71 -6.67 19.46
C GLU A 66 -35.55 -6.75 18.48
N THR A 67 -34.42 -6.14 18.81
CA THR A 67 -33.18 -6.19 18.03
C THR A 67 -32.23 -7.20 18.68
N ILE A 68 -31.85 -8.23 17.94
CA ILE A 68 -30.83 -9.19 18.33
C ILE A 68 -29.51 -8.78 17.68
N THR A 69 -28.55 -8.32 18.48
CA THR A 69 -27.22 -8.01 17.99
C THR A 69 -26.35 -9.26 18.09
N VAL A 70 -25.86 -9.72 16.96
CA VAL A 70 -24.87 -10.80 16.86
C VAL A 70 -23.52 -10.17 16.55
N SER A 71 -22.54 -10.30 17.44
CA SER A 71 -21.16 -9.96 17.14
C SER A 71 -20.59 -11.06 16.23
N GLY A 72 -20.65 -10.83 14.94
CA GLY A 72 -20.15 -11.74 13.92
C GLY A 72 -18.74 -11.33 13.54
N GLN A 73 -17.72 -12.02 14.05
CA GLN A 73 -16.51 -12.10 13.24
C GLN A 73 -16.88 -12.88 11.99
N ALA A 74 -17.03 -12.19 10.85
CA ALA A 74 -17.05 -12.87 9.57
C ALA A 74 -15.78 -13.74 9.49
N PRO A 75 -15.86 -14.98 9.00
CA PRO A 75 -14.66 -15.80 8.87
C PRO A 75 -13.62 -15.03 8.08
N THR A 76 -12.48 -14.79 8.72
CA THR A 76 -11.31 -14.08 8.12
C THR A 76 -10.70 -14.89 6.97
N ILE A 77 -11.20 -16.11 6.75
CA ILE A 77 -10.74 -17.02 5.69
C ILE A 77 -11.83 -17.05 4.61
N ASP A 78 -11.48 -16.59 3.42
CA ASP A 78 -12.32 -16.76 2.25
C ASP A 78 -12.27 -18.24 1.81
N VAL A 79 -13.23 -19.02 2.27
CA VAL A 79 -13.35 -20.45 1.94
C VAL A 79 -13.80 -20.70 0.49
N GLN A 80 -14.14 -19.64 -0.23
CA GLN A 80 -14.57 -19.73 -1.65
C GLN A 80 -13.43 -19.42 -2.63
N GLN A 81 -12.31 -18.89 -2.16
CA GLN A 81 -11.13 -18.58 -2.97
C GLN A 81 -9.93 -19.41 -2.54
N VAL A 82 -9.32 -20.09 -3.48
CA VAL A 82 -8.07 -20.85 -3.27
C VAL A 82 -6.83 -19.94 -3.26
N ARG A 83 -7.01 -18.63 -3.47
CA ARG A 83 -5.92 -17.67 -3.59
C ARG A 83 -5.25 -17.44 -2.24
N GLU A 84 -3.94 -17.62 -2.19
CA GLU A 84 -3.14 -17.23 -1.04
C GLU A 84 -2.94 -15.70 -1.07
N ARG A 85 -3.70 -15.00 -0.24
CA ARG A 85 -3.76 -13.56 -0.21
C ARG A 85 -3.64 -13.05 1.21
N GLN A 86 -2.80 -12.05 1.39
CA GLN A 86 -2.67 -11.32 2.65
C GLN A 86 -3.02 -9.84 2.43
N VAL A 87 -3.86 -9.32 3.31
CA VAL A 87 -4.28 -7.93 3.29
C VAL A 87 -3.68 -7.21 4.49
N VAL A 88 -3.11 -6.03 4.24
CA VAL A 88 -2.56 -5.14 5.26
C VAL A 88 -3.37 -3.86 5.26
N SER A 89 -4.19 -3.69 6.29
CA SER A 89 -5.06 -2.52 6.43
C SER A 89 -4.30 -1.28 6.90
N LYS A 90 -4.93 -0.10 6.75
CA LYS A 90 -4.37 1.18 7.22
C LYS A 90 -3.99 1.13 8.70
N GLU A 91 -4.81 0.54 9.54
CA GLU A 91 -4.57 0.43 10.98
C GLU A 91 -3.26 -0.33 11.26
N VAL A 92 -3.00 -1.40 10.51
CA VAL A 92 -1.74 -2.16 10.60
C VAL A 92 -0.58 -1.31 10.05
N LEU A 93 -0.76 -0.68 8.87
CA LEU A 93 0.26 0.18 8.25
C LEU A 93 0.69 1.32 9.19
N ASP A 94 -0.25 1.92 9.91
CA ASP A 94 0.03 3.03 10.82
C ASP A 94 0.77 2.59 12.10
N THR A 95 0.63 1.33 12.51
CA THR A 95 1.27 0.79 13.73
C THR A 95 2.67 0.25 13.49
N LEU A 96 3.04 -0.07 12.25
CA LEU A 96 4.36 -0.62 11.92
C LEU A 96 5.44 0.47 12.03
N PRO A 97 6.49 0.27 12.85
CA PRO A 97 7.58 1.22 13.02
C PRO A 97 8.66 1.04 11.93
N MET A 98 8.25 1.08 10.66
CA MET A 98 9.12 0.86 9.51
C MET A 98 8.77 1.81 8.37
N GLY A 99 9.59 1.84 7.32
CA GLY A 99 9.25 2.53 6.08
C GLY A 99 7.90 2.04 5.56
N LYS A 100 7.04 2.99 5.19
CA LYS A 100 5.65 2.70 4.76
C LYS A 100 5.58 2.38 3.28
N ASP A 101 6.63 1.82 2.71
CA ASP A 101 6.62 1.38 1.32
C ASP A 101 6.05 -0.04 1.19
N TRP A 102 5.38 -0.29 0.07
CA TRP A 102 4.77 -1.58 -0.21
C TRP A 102 5.77 -2.74 -0.27
N GLY A 103 7.06 -2.47 -0.60
CA GLY A 103 8.10 -3.48 -0.66
C GLY A 103 8.58 -3.90 0.73
N ALA A 104 8.83 -2.93 1.62
CA ALA A 104 9.20 -3.19 3.01
C ALA A 104 8.10 -3.96 3.74
N ILE A 105 6.84 -3.56 3.54
CA ILE A 105 5.67 -4.25 4.09
C ILE A 105 5.52 -5.64 3.47
N GLY A 106 5.78 -5.79 2.17
CA GLY A 106 5.75 -7.07 1.47
C GLY A 106 6.72 -8.10 2.04
N ALA A 107 7.87 -7.66 2.57
CA ALA A 107 8.82 -8.54 3.24
C ALA A 107 8.28 -9.17 4.55
N LEU A 108 7.20 -8.65 5.13
CA LEU A 108 6.51 -9.22 6.28
C LEU A 108 5.45 -10.26 5.88
N VAL A 109 5.13 -10.37 4.60
CA VAL A 109 4.15 -11.31 4.08
C VAL A 109 4.75 -12.70 4.04
N VAL A 110 4.05 -13.69 4.58
CA VAL A 110 4.51 -15.09 4.58
C VAL A 110 4.71 -15.58 3.14
N GLY A 111 5.85 -16.21 2.88
CA GLY A 111 6.19 -16.72 1.54
C GLY A 111 6.75 -15.68 0.57
N VAL A 112 6.91 -14.43 0.99
CA VAL A 112 7.50 -13.35 0.19
C VAL A 112 8.92 -13.06 0.68
N ALA A 113 9.83 -12.85 -0.25
CA ALA A 113 11.18 -12.38 0.00
C ALA A 113 11.44 -11.08 -0.76
N ALA A 114 12.02 -10.09 -0.08
CA ALA A 114 12.51 -8.88 -0.73
C ALA A 114 13.90 -9.13 -1.33
N ALA A 115 14.16 -8.57 -2.50
CA ALA A 115 15.44 -8.72 -3.20
C ALA A 115 16.61 -8.04 -2.44
N SER A 116 16.32 -7.06 -1.61
CA SER A 116 17.29 -6.39 -0.75
C SER A 116 16.65 -6.07 0.60
N GLN A 117 17.48 -6.10 1.66
CA GLN A 117 17.02 -5.65 2.97
C GLN A 117 16.93 -4.12 3.00
N ASP A 118 15.83 -3.61 3.51
CA ASP A 118 15.68 -2.19 3.82
C ASP A 118 16.30 -1.91 5.20
N VAL A 119 17.53 -1.40 5.19
CA VAL A 119 18.23 -1.03 6.41
C VAL A 119 18.12 0.48 6.58
N GLY A 120 17.24 0.91 7.47
CA GLY A 120 17.07 2.32 7.83
C GLY A 120 15.81 2.98 7.28
N GLY A 121 14.93 2.21 6.62
CA GLY A 121 13.54 2.59 6.40
C GLY A 121 13.17 3.13 5.04
N VAL A 122 14.05 3.49 4.13
CA VAL A 122 13.67 3.81 2.75
C VAL A 122 14.89 3.73 1.82
N ARG A 123 15.26 2.56 1.41
CA ARG A 123 16.17 2.38 0.28
C ARG A 123 15.43 2.50 -1.06
N GLU A 124 14.38 3.29 -1.10
CA GLU A 124 13.53 3.50 -2.29
C GLU A 124 14.17 4.37 -3.38
N GLY A 125 15.46 4.26 -3.55
CA GLY A 125 16.04 4.64 -4.82
C GLY A 125 15.81 3.61 -5.89
N TYR A 126 15.68 2.38 -5.49
CA TYR A 126 15.51 1.23 -6.37
C TYR A 126 14.16 0.60 -6.08
N MET A 127 13.42 0.25 -7.12
CA MET A 127 12.15 -0.44 -6.99
C MET A 127 12.33 -1.67 -6.12
N PRO A 128 11.58 -1.81 -5.02
CA PRO A 128 11.62 -3.03 -4.26
C PRO A 128 11.04 -4.16 -5.11
N TYR A 129 11.86 -5.16 -5.39
CA TYR A 129 11.44 -6.36 -6.06
C TYR A 129 11.09 -7.42 -5.02
N LEU A 130 9.88 -7.96 -5.12
CA LEU A 130 9.40 -9.03 -4.27
C LEU A 130 9.35 -10.34 -5.05
N SER A 131 9.83 -11.41 -4.46
CA SER A 131 9.72 -12.75 -5.00
C SER A 131 8.94 -13.66 -4.06
N SER A 132 8.28 -14.68 -4.60
CA SER A 132 7.61 -15.72 -3.82
C SER A 132 8.05 -17.10 -4.29
N HIS A 133 8.12 -18.05 -3.35
CA HIS A 133 8.42 -19.45 -3.63
C HIS A 133 9.69 -19.70 -4.47
N GLY A 134 10.69 -18.82 -4.39
CA GLY A 134 11.92 -18.90 -5.17
C GLY A 134 11.79 -18.48 -6.64
N GLY A 135 10.66 -17.87 -7.03
CA GLY A 135 10.46 -17.30 -8.36
C GLY A 135 11.28 -16.04 -8.61
N ASP A 136 11.36 -15.61 -9.87
CA ASP A 136 12.02 -14.36 -10.23
C ASP A 136 11.19 -13.16 -9.75
N SER A 137 11.83 -12.21 -9.11
CA SER A 137 11.18 -11.00 -8.60
C SER A 137 10.62 -10.09 -9.72
N ARG A 138 11.09 -10.27 -10.96
CA ARG A 138 10.58 -9.56 -12.14
C ARG A 138 9.24 -10.10 -12.64
N ASP A 139 8.85 -11.29 -12.21
CA ASP A 139 7.55 -11.89 -12.55
C ASP A 139 6.40 -11.31 -11.70
N GLY A 140 6.69 -10.37 -10.80
CA GLY A 140 5.68 -9.70 -10.00
C GLY A 140 4.79 -8.73 -10.79
N MET A 141 3.70 -8.31 -10.18
CA MET A 141 2.79 -7.29 -10.74
C MET A 141 2.43 -6.25 -9.68
N ARG A 142 2.53 -4.99 -10.05
CA ARG A 142 2.07 -3.88 -9.24
C ARG A 142 0.77 -3.32 -9.82
N MET A 143 -0.21 -3.13 -8.97
CA MET A 143 -1.55 -2.67 -9.33
C MET A 143 -1.99 -1.52 -8.41
N MET A 144 -2.86 -0.67 -8.93
CA MET A 144 -3.57 0.37 -8.17
C MET A 144 -5.05 0.30 -8.52
N ASP A 145 -5.91 0.16 -7.52
CA ASP A 145 -7.35 -0.09 -7.70
C ASP A 145 -7.64 -1.23 -8.71
N GLY A 146 -6.80 -2.28 -8.71
CA GLY A 146 -6.92 -3.41 -9.64
C GLY A 146 -6.35 -3.17 -11.04
N MET A 147 -5.89 -1.97 -11.37
CA MET A 147 -5.27 -1.65 -12.66
C MET A 147 -3.76 -1.85 -12.59
N SER A 148 -3.18 -2.52 -13.61
CA SER A 148 -1.73 -2.70 -13.70
C SER A 148 -1.02 -1.35 -13.86
N MET A 149 0.03 -1.16 -13.06
CA MET A 149 0.94 0.00 -13.13
C MET A 149 2.25 -0.32 -13.86
N GLY A 150 2.39 -1.53 -14.40
CA GLY A 150 3.59 -1.95 -15.12
C GLY A 150 3.83 -1.11 -16.37
N ASN A 151 5.09 -0.96 -16.76
CA ASN A 151 5.45 -0.29 -17.99
C ASN A 151 5.96 -1.27 -19.07
N LEU A 152 5.85 -0.85 -20.33
CA LEU A 152 6.19 -1.69 -21.46
C LEU A 152 7.69 -2.00 -21.60
N SER A 153 8.57 -1.24 -20.92
CA SER A 153 10.03 -1.39 -21.07
C SER A 153 10.63 -2.42 -20.13
N CYS A 154 9.98 -2.70 -18.98
CA CYS A 154 10.54 -3.56 -17.96
C CYS A 154 9.51 -4.51 -17.31
N GLY A 155 8.33 -4.68 -17.94
CA GLY A 155 7.31 -5.65 -17.51
C GLY A 155 6.41 -5.15 -16.39
N TYR A 156 5.60 -6.07 -15.86
CA TYR A 156 4.54 -5.77 -14.91
C TYR A 156 5.03 -5.43 -13.50
N SER A 157 6.22 -5.87 -13.12
CA SER A 157 6.82 -5.58 -11.81
C SER A 157 7.45 -4.20 -11.73
N CYS A 158 7.75 -3.61 -12.88
CA CYS A 158 8.44 -2.36 -13.01
C CYS A 158 7.48 -1.22 -13.34
N THR A 159 7.57 -0.13 -12.62
CA THR A 159 6.81 1.10 -12.90
C THR A 159 7.67 2.33 -12.65
N THR A 160 7.46 3.36 -13.44
CA THR A 160 8.03 4.69 -13.20
C THR A 160 7.19 5.51 -12.21
N LEU A 161 6.00 5.02 -11.85
CA LEU A 161 5.16 5.65 -10.86
C LEU A 161 5.58 5.22 -9.45
N ASN A 162 6.19 6.12 -8.72
CA ASN A 162 6.38 5.94 -7.29
C ASN A 162 5.08 6.25 -6.56
N SER A 163 4.56 5.25 -5.84
CA SER A 163 3.31 5.41 -5.09
C SER A 163 3.52 6.36 -3.91
N ASN A 164 2.52 7.16 -3.66
CA ASN A 164 2.45 7.95 -2.44
C ASN A 164 1.81 7.10 -1.34
N ASP A 165 2.63 6.53 -0.45
CA ASP A 165 2.14 5.60 0.59
C ASP A 165 1.27 6.31 1.64
N ALA A 166 1.40 7.64 1.81
CA ALA A 166 0.47 8.43 2.60
C ALA A 166 -0.98 8.33 2.09
N ASN A 167 -1.15 8.05 0.79
CA ASN A 167 -2.44 7.87 0.14
C ASN A 167 -2.96 6.42 0.19
N THR A 168 -2.27 5.49 0.86
CA THR A 168 -2.65 4.08 0.87
C THR A 168 -3.64 3.78 1.99
N GLN A 169 -4.79 3.21 1.63
CA GLN A 169 -5.79 2.69 2.53
C GLN A 169 -5.52 1.23 2.89
N GLU A 170 -5.10 0.46 1.90
CA GLU A 170 -4.90 -0.98 2.04
C GLU A 170 -3.88 -1.47 1.03
N LEU A 171 -3.06 -2.44 1.43
CA LEU A 171 -2.19 -3.21 0.55
C LEU A 171 -2.65 -4.66 0.53
N SER A 172 -2.83 -5.21 -0.65
CA SER A 172 -3.21 -6.61 -0.85
C SER A 172 -2.10 -7.34 -1.59
N TYR A 173 -1.57 -8.40 -0.98
CA TYR A 173 -0.53 -9.26 -1.55
C TYR A 173 -1.13 -10.60 -1.94
N GLU A 174 -0.98 -11.01 -3.18
CA GLU A 174 -1.30 -12.35 -3.67
C GLU A 174 0.02 -13.05 -3.98
N VAL A 175 0.29 -14.18 -3.32
CA VAL A 175 1.60 -14.88 -3.38
C VAL A 175 1.52 -16.25 -4.02
N GLY A 176 0.33 -16.76 -4.27
CA GLY A 176 0.13 -18.08 -4.88
C GLY A 176 -1.30 -18.28 -5.37
N ALA A 177 -1.54 -19.40 -6.05
CA ALA A 177 -2.83 -19.85 -6.55
C ALA A 177 -3.59 -18.75 -7.36
N VAL A 178 -2.85 -17.99 -8.17
CA VAL A 178 -3.44 -16.95 -9.02
C VAL A 178 -4.38 -17.56 -10.05
N SER A 179 -5.42 -16.81 -10.44
CA SER A 179 -6.38 -17.23 -11.44
C SER A 179 -5.73 -17.40 -12.83
N ALA A 180 -6.25 -18.29 -13.65
CA ALA A 180 -5.71 -18.62 -14.98
C ALA A 180 -5.76 -17.44 -15.98
N ASP A 181 -6.52 -16.38 -15.68
CA ASP A 181 -6.56 -15.14 -16.46
C ASP A 181 -5.36 -14.21 -16.15
N VAL A 182 -4.55 -14.53 -15.15
CA VAL A 182 -3.37 -13.75 -14.77
C VAL A 182 -2.15 -14.24 -15.53
N ALA A 183 -1.51 -13.34 -16.27
CA ALA A 183 -0.39 -13.64 -17.15
C ALA A 183 0.96 -13.82 -16.46
N ILE A 184 1.03 -13.65 -15.14
CA ILE A 184 2.28 -13.69 -14.37
C ILE A 184 2.15 -14.56 -13.12
N GLY A 185 3.27 -15.17 -12.70
CA GLY A 185 3.32 -16.10 -11.57
C GLY A 185 3.96 -15.56 -10.29
N GLY A 186 4.44 -14.31 -10.28
CA GLY A 186 5.11 -13.70 -9.13
C GLY A 186 4.15 -13.01 -8.15
N VAL A 187 4.72 -12.28 -7.19
CA VAL A 187 3.95 -11.54 -6.20
C VAL A 187 3.12 -10.44 -6.86
N ARG A 188 1.83 -10.43 -6.60
CA ARG A 188 0.93 -9.36 -7.03
C ARG A 188 0.63 -8.45 -5.84
N VAL A 189 0.90 -7.16 -6.02
CA VAL A 189 0.61 -6.14 -5.01
C VAL A 189 -0.45 -5.20 -5.56
N ASN A 190 -1.60 -5.13 -4.89
CA ASN A 190 -2.64 -4.17 -5.24
C ASN A 190 -2.71 -3.10 -4.15
N ILE A 191 -2.48 -1.87 -4.56
CA ILE A 191 -2.51 -0.67 -3.71
C ILE A 191 -3.91 -0.08 -3.84
N ILE A 192 -4.62 0.05 -2.73
CA ILE A 192 -5.92 0.70 -2.67
C ILE A 192 -5.73 2.11 -2.10
N PRO A 193 -5.89 3.17 -2.91
CA PRO A 193 -5.76 4.53 -2.43
C PRO A 193 -6.90 4.93 -1.50
N LYS A 194 -6.60 5.84 -0.57
CA LYS A 194 -7.59 6.47 0.30
C LYS A 194 -8.63 7.25 -0.51
N GLU A 195 -9.81 7.35 0.05
CA GLU A 195 -10.87 8.23 -0.46
C GLU A 195 -11.30 9.20 0.64
N GLY A 196 -11.90 10.32 0.24
CA GLY A 196 -12.55 11.25 1.16
C GLY A 196 -13.82 10.65 1.80
N GLY A 197 -14.25 11.23 2.89
CA GLY A 197 -15.48 10.87 3.61
C GLY A 197 -16.25 12.11 4.06
N ASN A 198 -17.34 11.91 4.81
CA ASN A 198 -18.16 13.01 5.34
C ASN A 198 -17.51 13.75 6.52
N THR A 199 -16.42 13.24 7.04
CA THR A 199 -15.62 13.88 8.10
C THR A 199 -14.23 14.19 7.56
N PHE A 200 -13.69 15.34 7.92
CA PHE A 200 -12.30 15.63 7.61
C PHE A 200 -11.39 14.72 8.42
N SER A 201 -10.43 14.12 7.73
CA SER A 201 -9.39 13.30 8.31
C SER A 201 -8.08 13.51 7.57
N GLY A 202 -6.97 13.38 8.28
CA GLY A 202 -5.67 13.53 7.68
C GLY A 202 -4.58 13.00 8.59
N SER A 203 -3.40 12.84 8.04
CA SER A 203 -2.23 12.43 8.78
C SER A 203 -0.99 13.18 8.32
N ALA A 204 0.01 13.22 9.19
CA ALA A 204 1.34 13.72 8.90
C ALA A 204 2.35 12.69 9.39
N PHE A 205 3.35 12.40 8.57
CA PHE A 205 4.43 11.49 8.90
C PHE A 205 5.76 12.16 8.56
N GLY A 206 6.77 11.93 9.41
CA GLY A 206 8.13 12.38 9.18
C GLY A 206 9.13 11.38 9.73
N ASN A 207 10.10 11.01 8.92
CA ASN A 207 11.24 10.19 9.28
C ASN A 207 12.51 10.86 8.74
N TRP A 208 13.57 10.79 9.53
CA TRP A 208 14.84 11.37 9.15
C TRP A 208 16.00 10.65 9.86
N SER A 209 17.08 10.41 9.13
CA SER A 209 18.31 9.84 9.65
C SER A 209 19.51 10.37 8.87
N ASN A 210 20.69 10.37 9.48
CA ASN A 210 21.94 10.76 8.85
C ASN A 210 23.13 9.95 9.36
N SER A 211 24.31 10.24 8.86
CA SER A 211 25.56 9.57 9.22
C SER A 211 25.87 9.58 10.72
N SER A 212 25.39 10.58 11.48
CA SER A 212 25.64 10.65 12.93
C SER A 212 24.89 9.57 13.74
N LEU A 213 23.84 8.98 13.15
CA LEU A 213 23.06 7.88 13.75
C LEU A 213 23.54 6.52 13.28
N GLN A 214 24.52 6.45 12.37
CA GLN A 214 25.09 5.21 11.86
C GLN A 214 26.31 4.80 12.70
N GLY A 215 26.35 3.51 13.10
CA GLY A 215 27.52 2.95 13.77
C GLY A 215 28.69 2.73 12.81
N ASP A 216 29.93 2.86 13.30
CA ASP A 216 31.13 2.50 12.55
C ASP A 216 31.38 0.98 12.66
N ASN A 217 31.38 0.30 11.52
CA ASN A 217 31.64 -1.14 11.42
C ASN A 217 32.95 -1.46 10.65
N LEU A 218 33.79 -0.44 10.35
CA LEU A 218 35.06 -0.62 9.64
C LEU A 218 36.13 -1.25 10.53
N SER A 219 36.12 -2.58 10.63
CA SER A 219 37.08 -3.34 11.41
C SER A 219 38.48 -3.36 10.80
N SER A 220 39.51 -3.68 11.63
CA SER A 220 40.88 -3.85 11.16
C SER A 220 41.01 -4.97 10.11
N ALA A 221 40.17 -6.02 10.18
CA ALA A 221 40.12 -7.09 9.20
C ALA A 221 39.62 -6.61 7.83
N LEU A 222 38.60 -5.75 7.80
CA LEU A 222 38.10 -5.14 6.56
C LEU A 222 39.12 -4.18 5.96
N LYS A 223 39.82 -3.40 6.78
CA LYS A 223 40.93 -2.54 6.32
C LYS A 223 42.06 -3.35 5.70
N ALA A 224 42.41 -4.49 6.28
CA ALA A 224 43.43 -5.40 5.74
C ALA A 224 43.01 -6.03 4.41
N GLN A 225 41.71 -6.13 4.13
CA GLN A 225 41.14 -6.61 2.85
C GLN A 225 41.03 -5.48 1.80
N GLY A 226 41.45 -4.26 2.12
CA GLY A 226 41.46 -3.12 1.18
C GLY A 226 40.23 -2.22 1.25
N VAL A 227 39.34 -2.41 2.21
CA VAL A 227 38.20 -1.51 2.42
C VAL A 227 38.73 -0.21 3.06
N GLN A 228 38.71 0.87 2.30
CA GLN A 228 39.13 2.18 2.76
C GLN A 228 37.95 2.98 3.35
N SER A 229 36.79 2.83 2.74
CA SER A 229 35.56 3.49 3.13
C SER A 229 34.42 2.49 3.03
N PRO A 230 33.71 2.16 4.13
CA PRO A 230 32.51 1.33 4.06
C PRO A 230 31.37 2.12 3.41
N ASP A 231 30.33 1.37 3.01
CA ASP A 231 29.05 1.97 2.70
C ASP A 231 28.58 2.84 3.87
N ALA A 232 28.15 4.04 3.59
CA ALA A 232 27.66 4.97 4.58
C ALA A 232 26.40 5.71 4.10
N LEU A 233 25.51 5.96 5.05
CA LEU A 233 24.36 6.82 4.85
C LEU A 233 24.79 8.27 5.11
N ASP A 234 24.53 9.18 4.18
CA ASP A 234 24.70 10.61 4.45
C ASP A 234 23.41 11.24 4.91
N LEU A 235 22.33 11.04 4.17
CA LEU A 235 21.00 11.50 4.53
C LEU A 235 19.94 10.50 4.07
N ILE A 236 18.93 10.27 4.87
CA ILE A 236 17.65 9.66 4.48
C ILE A 236 16.51 10.42 5.12
N TYR A 237 15.48 10.72 4.34
CA TYR A 237 14.29 11.36 4.84
C TYR A 237 13.03 10.86 4.11
N ASP A 238 11.92 10.88 4.81
CA ASP A 238 10.58 10.60 4.28
C ASP A 238 9.57 11.46 5.03
N THR A 239 8.90 12.33 4.30
CA THR A 239 7.85 13.19 4.86
C THR A 239 6.59 13.08 4.03
N SER A 240 5.46 12.90 4.68
CA SER A 240 4.19 12.81 3.99
C SER A 240 3.06 13.48 4.77
N TYR A 241 2.09 13.97 4.01
CA TYR A 241 0.90 14.65 4.52
C TYR A 241 -0.28 14.17 3.70
N ASP A 242 -1.40 13.91 4.34
CA ASP A 242 -2.66 13.66 3.64
C ASP A 242 -3.82 14.36 4.33
N LEU A 243 -4.84 14.70 3.54
CA LEU A 243 -6.08 15.31 3.99
C LEU A 243 -7.22 14.86 3.09
N GLY A 244 -8.29 14.38 3.69
CA GLY A 244 -9.53 14.04 3.00
C GLY A 244 -10.75 14.58 3.74
N GLY A 245 -11.84 14.77 2.99
CA GLY A 245 -13.09 15.26 3.57
C GLY A 245 -14.16 15.59 2.53
N PRO A 246 -15.30 16.09 2.95
CA PRO A 246 -16.38 16.48 2.06
C PRO A 246 -16.11 17.85 1.42
N ILE A 247 -16.30 17.96 0.10
CA ILE A 247 -16.53 19.23 -0.59
C ILE A 247 -18.01 19.56 -0.50
N LEU A 248 -18.85 18.55 -0.72
CA LEU A 248 -20.29 18.62 -0.52
C LEU A 248 -20.72 17.35 0.21
N GLN A 249 -21.28 17.49 1.40
CA GLN A 249 -21.65 16.38 2.26
C GLN A 249 -22.60 15.42 1.53
N ASP A 250 -22.37 14.12 1.69
CA ASP A 250 -23.09 13.01 1.06
C ASP A 250 -23.03 12.93 -0.48
N LYS A 251 -22.28 13.85 -1.14
CA LYS A 251 -22.27 13.94 -2.62
C LYS A 251 -20.89 14.02 -3.23
N LEU A 252 -19.99 14.81 -2.68
CA LEU A 252 -18.69 15.07 -3.29
C LEU A 252 -17.61 15.13 -2.23
N TRP A 253 -16.60 14.31 -2.39
CA TRP A 253 -15.47 14.20 -1.47
C TRP A 253 -14.16 14.33 -2.20
N PHE A 254 -13.14 14.72 -1.45
CA PHE A 254 -11.77 14.73 -1.93
C PHE A 254 -10.84 13.99 -0.96
N HIS A 255 -9.74 13.51 -1.48
CA HIS A 255 -8.57 13.10 -0.74
C HIS A 255 -7.33 13.57 -1.48
N ALA A 256 -6.47 14.35 -0.81
CA ALA A 256 -5.21 14.83 -1.34
C ALA A 256 -4.06 14.31 -0.47
N ALA A 257 -2.95 13.95 -1.08
CA ALA A 257 -1.75 13.56 -0.36
C ALA A 257 -0.49 14.06 -1.08
N PHE A 258 0.51 14.39 -0.26
CA PHE A 258 1.86 14.76 -0.70
C PHE A 258 2.87 13.93 0.05
N ARG A 259 3.93 13.49 -0.63
CA ARG A 259 5.09 12.82 -0.04
C ARG A 259 6.35 13.35 -0.70
N ALA A 260 7.39 13.61 0.10
CA ALA A 260 8.75 13.85 -0.36
C ALA A 260 9.70 12.96 0.42
N TRP A 261 10.52 12.21 -0.28
CA TRP A 261 11.48 11.28 0.32
C TRP A 261 12.75 11.23 -0.51
N GLY A 262 13.84 10.90 0.14
CA GLY A 262 15.14 10.87 -0.51
C GLY A 262 16.20 10.15 0.28
N LEU A 263 17.25 9.83 -0.43
CA LEU A 263 18.43 9.13 0.06
C LEU A 263 19.68 9.78 -0.53
N GLU A 264 20.67 10.02 0.33
CA GLU A 264 22.05 10.31 -0.04
C GLU A 264 22.92 9.22 0.57
N PHE A 265 23.58 8.49 -0.29
CA PHE A 265 24.34 7.30 0.07
C PHE A 265 25.79 7.43 -0.43
N LEU A 266 26.74 7.04 0.41
CA LEU A 266 28.15 7.04 0.10
C LEU A 266 28.60 5.60 -0.17
N PRO A 267 28.71 5.18 -1.44
CA PRO A 267 29.11 3.81 -1.77
C PRO A 267 30.54 3.52 -1.31
N SER A 268 30.79 2.26 -0.94
CA SER A 268 32.09 1.80 -0.48
C SER A 268 33.17 2.05 -1.55
N ASN A 269 34.31 2.60 -1.13
CA ASN A 269 35.48 2.84 -1.96
C ASN A 269 35.21 3.69 -3.22
N THR A 270 34.13 4.46 -3.25
CA THR A 270 33.80 5.37 -4.36
C THR A 270 34.27 6.79 -4.04
N PHE A 271 35.03 7.38 -4.96
CA PHE A 271 35.58 8.71 -4.85
C PHE A 271 35.39 9.48 -6.16
N TYR A 272 35.29 10.80 -6.10
CA TYR A 272 35.29 11.61 -7.30
C TYR A 272 36.63 11.55 -8.01
N ASP A 273 36.57 11.56 -9.35
CA ASP A 273 37.75 11.62 -10.17
C ASP A 273 38.36 13.03 -10.17
N THR A 274 39.66 13.10 -10.01
CA THR A 274 40.44 14.37 -10.05
C THR A 274 41.25 14.55 -11.33
N ASP A 275 41.25 13.57 -12.22
CA ASP A 275 42.00 13.65 -13.48
C ASP A 275 41.17 14.42 -14.54
N PRO A 276 41.77 15.44 -15.20
CA PRO A 276 41.09 16.14 -16.27
C PRO A 276 40.91 15.30 -17.55
N ASN A 277 41.58 14.15 -17.64
CA ASN A 277 41.44 13.23 -18.75
C ASN A 277 40.30 12.21 -18.46
N PRO A 278 39.16 12.26 -19.20
CA PRO A 278 38.01 11.42 -18.92
C PRO A 278 38.25 9.90 -19.11
N PHE A 279 39.42 9.52 -19.62
CA PHE A 279 39.81 8.11 -19.79
C PHE A 279 40.77 7.59 -18.72
N VAL A 280 41.13 8.44 -17.73
CA VAL A 280 42.04 8.10 -16.64
C VAL A 280 41.32 8.40 -15.33
N PHE A 281 41.10 7.40 -14.50
CA PHE A 281 40.53 7.58 -13.20
C PHE A 281 41.62 7.78 -12.16
N THR A 282 41.65 8.96 -11.52
CA THR A 282 42.53 9.28 -10.40
C THR A 282 41.66 9.63 -9.20
N PRO A 283 41.50 8.68 -8.23
CA PRO A 283 40.64 8.91 -7.11
C PRO A 283 41.07 10.10 -6.27
N GLY A 284 40.16 11.01 -6.01
CA GLY A 284 40.32 12.11 -5.08
C GLY A 284 40.16 11.66 -3.61
N THR A 285 40.05 12.65 -2.73
CA THR A 285 39.76 12.44 -1.30
C THR A 285 38.28 12.61 -0.97
N GLU A 286 37.50 13.20 -1.87
CA GLU A 286 36.07 13.40 -1.75
C GLU A 286 35.34 12.12 -2.16
N LYS A 287 34.43 11.66 -1.26
CA LYS A 287 33.64 10.46 -1.52
C LYS A 287 32.58 10.74 -2.57
N GLY A 288 32.40 9.79 -3.48
CA GLY A 288 31.25 9.79 -4.38
C GLY A 288 29.93 9.62 -3.61
N VAL A 289 28.91 10.29 -4.09
CA VAL A 289 27.55 10.26 -3.52
C VAL A 289 26.59 9.66 -4.53
N ASP A 290 25.72 8.79 -4.09
CA ASP A 290 24.55 8.32 -4.83
C ASP A 290 23.31 9.01 -4.25
N GLU A 291 22.64 9.81 -5.07
CA GLU A 291 21.55 10.68 -4.64
C GLU A 291 20.26 10.31 -5.35
N ASN A 292 19.18 10.26 -4.61
CA ASN A 292 17.87 9.94 -5.11
C ASN A 292 16.79 10.71 -4.35
N TYR A 293 16.19 11.68 -5.02
CA TYR A 293 15.13 12.52 -4.47
C TYR A 293 13.83 12.27 -5.22
N ASN A 294 12.77 12.08 -4.46
CA ASN A 294 11.46 11.79 -4.98
C ASN A 294 10.41 12.72 -4.37
N ALA A 295 9.39 13.04 -5.14
CA ALA A 295 8.18 13.66 -4.64
C ALA A 295 6.97 13.11 -5.38
N SER A 296 5.85 13.01 -4.68
CA SER A 296 4.58 12.57 -5.24
C SER A 296 3.44 13.39 -4.68
N THR A 297 2.55 13.82 -5.57
CA THR A 297 1.29 14.51 -5.21
C THR A 297 0.15 13.73 -5.81
N SER A 298 -0.86 13.42 -5.01
CA SER A 298 -2.07 12.74 -5.47
C SER A 298 -3.32 13.49 -5.06
N LEU A 299 -4.34 13.39 -5.90
CA LEU A 299 -5.68 13.92 -5.65
C LEU A 299 -6.71 12.91 -6.14
N ARG A 300 -7.65 12.56 -5.27
CA ARG A 300 -8.82 11.78 -5.63
C ARG A 300 -10.07 12.60 -5.38
N LEU A 301 -10.95 12.65 -6.36
CA LEU A 301 -12.29 13.20 -6.24
C LEU A 301 -13.28 12.07 -6.40
N THR A 302 -14.25 12.00 -5.51
CA THR A 302 -15.30 10.98 -5.53
C THR A 302 -16.66 11.65 -5.47
N ALA A 303 -17.53 11.37 -6.43
CA ALA A 303 -18.87 11.95 -6.55
C ALA A 303 -19.94 10.86 -6.55
N GLN A 304 -20.94 10.99 -5.68
CA GLN A 304 -22.17 10.21 -5.71
C GLN A 304 -23.16 10.94 -6.62
N ALA A 305 -23.22 10.53 -7.89
CA ALA A 305 -24.07 11.19 -8.89
C ALA A 305 -25.54 10.81 -8.72
N THR A 306 -25.83 9.56 -8.40
CA THR A 306 -27.16 9.03 -8.07
C THR A 306 -27.02 8.00 -6.96
N GLU A 307 -28.13 7.53 -6.37
CA GLU A 307 -28.09 6.44 -5.36
C GLU A 307 -27.39 5.16 -5.85
N GLN A 308 -27.33 4.94 -7.16
CA GLN A 308 -26.75 3.75 -7.77
C GLN A 308 -25.40 4.01 -8.44
N ASN A 309 -25.04 5.27 -8.74
CA ASN A 309 -23.86 5.59 -9.54
C ASN A 309 -22.89 6.50 -8.77
N LYS A 310 -21.69 6.00 -8.61
CA LYS A 310 -20.55 6.68 -8.01
C LYS A 310 -19.41 6.77 -9.01
N PHE A 311 -18.81 7.93 -9.12
CA PHE A 311 -17.67 8.20 -10.00
C PHE A 311 -16.48 8.61 -9.17
N SER A 312 -15.31 8.15 -9.57
CA SER A 312 -14.06 8.57 -8.94
C SER A 312 -13.04 8.93 -10.01
N VAL A 313 -12.36 10.05 -9.81
CA VAL A 313 -11.22 10.47 -10.62
C VAL A 313 -10.00 10.52 -9.72
N TYR A 314 -8.94 9.87 -10.14
CA TYR A 314 -7.68 9.85 -9.44
C TYR A 314 -6.58 10.46 -10.32
N PHE A 315 -5.84 11.40 -9.77
CA PHE A 315 -4.67 12.02 -10.36
C PHE A 315 -3.46 11.77 -9.48
N ASN A 316 -2.34 11.38 -10.08
CA ASN A 316 -1.07 11.26 -9.40
C ASN A 316 0.03 11.88 -10.27
N HIS A 317 0.86 12.72 -9.69
CA HIS A 317 2.07 13.25 -10.27
C HIS A 317 3.25 12.85 -9.41
N ALA A 318 4.19 12.10 -9.99
CA ALA A 318 5.41 11.68 -9.34
C ALA A 318 6.61 12.31 -10.04
N PHE A 319 7.57 12.75 -9.24
CA PHE A 319 8.83 13.32 -9.67
C PHE A 319 9.98 12.52 -9.06
N ARG A 320 10.99 12.24 -9.86
CA ARG A 320 12.24 11.62 -9.41
C ARG A 320 13.42 12.37 -9.99
N HIS A 321 14.39 12.67 -9.16
CA HIS A 321 15.63 13.31 -9.52
C HIS A 321 16.82 12.51 -9.02
N LEU A 322 17.74 12.19 -9.91
CA LEU A 322 18.96 11.43 -9.67
C LEU A 322 20.13 12.29 -10.12
N PRO A 323 20.64 13.21 -9.29
CA PRO A 323 21.71 14.13 -9.67
C PRO A 323 23.01 13.38 -9.93
N HIS A 324 23.33 12.42 -9.07
CA HIS A 324 24.51 11.58 -9.18
C HIS A 324 24.13 10.12 -8.95
N THR A 325 24.62 9.24 -9.78
CA THR A 325 24.52 7.79 -9.64
C THR A 325 25.90 7.20 -9.84
N SER A 326 26.34 6.39 -8.88
CA SER A 326 27.61 5.66 -8.95
C SER A 326 27.56 4.47 -9.90
#